data_1f2c2b29f0b6069c7ba4472641875459
#
_entry.id   1f2c2b29f0b6069c7ba4472641875459
#
_cell.length_a   1.000
_cell.length_b   1.000
_cell.length_c   1.000
_cell.angle_alpha   90.00
_cell.angle_beta   90.00
_cell.angle_gamma   90.00
#
_symmetry.space_group_name_H-M   'P 1'
#
loop_
_entity.id
_entity.type
_entity.pdbx_description
1 polymer ?
#
loop_
_entity_poly.entity_id
_entity_poly.type
_entity_poly.pdbx_seq_one_letter_code
_entity_poly.pdbx_strand_id
1 'polypeptide(L)'
;TSDSGIETLADLAGKNVVVQAASAALDALNSEDNKELTDSFASLTENPDYNTAFMNIDSGAADAVAVDIGVAKYQLAQREEGKYKILDEPIQSEQYGIGFAKGNEELRDTVWAEVMKLYDEGEIDKLAEQYGVADMLCLGDEEADKTEESTDAAEENADSDEAADADTAEDEAE
;
A
#
# COMPACT_ATOMS: atom_id res chain seq x y z
N THR A 1 -7.78 5.50 -18.07
CA THR A 1 -7.67 6.75 -18.88
C THR A 1 -8.85 7.67 -18.61
N SER A 2 -8.67 8.98 -18.88
CA SER A 2 -9.71 10.00 -18.62
C SER A 2 -10.96 9.80 -19.50
N ASP A 3 -10.84 9.15 -20.63
CA ASP A 3 -11.92 8.87 -21.59
C ASP A 3 -12.50 7.46 -21.46
N SER A 4 -12.10 6.69 -20.43
CA SER A 4 -12.53 5.29 -20.25
C SER A 4 -14.02 5.13 -19.91
N GLY A 5 -14.68 6.19 -19.42
CA GLY A 5 -16.03 6.12 -18.85
C GLY A 5 -16.12 5.47 -17.48
N ILE A 6 -14.97 5.15 -16.83
CA ILE A 6 -14.91 4.64 -15.46
C ILE A 6 -14.88 5.84 -14.51
N GLU A 7 -15.91 6.04 -13.70
CA GLU A 7 -16.03 7.17 -12.76
C GLU A 7 -16.04 6.72 -11.29
N THR A 8 -16.43 5.47 -11.03
CA THR A 8 -16.57 4.90 -9.69
C THR A 8 -15.92 3.52 -9.62
N LEU A 9 -15.74 2.98 -8.41
CA LEU A 9 -15.27 1.60 -8.22
C LEU A 9 -16.25 0.58 -8.84
N ALA A 10 -17.55 0.86 -8.84
CA ALA A 10 -18.55 -0.01 -9.43
C ALA A 10 -18.39 -0.16 -10.97
N ASP A 11 -17.86 0.84 -11.65
CA ASP A 11 -17.60 0.80 -13.10
C ASP A 11 -16.44 -0.13 -13.47
N LEU A 12 -15.68 -0.63 -12.47
CA LEU A 12 -14.63 -1.63 -12.67
C LEU A 12 -15.18 -3.05 -12.89
N ALA A 13 -16.48 -3.27 -12.68
CA ALA A 13 -17.12 -4.55 -12.98
C ALA A 13 -16.91 -4.94 -14.46
N GLY A 14 -16.37 -6.14 -14.68
CA GLY A 14 -16.04 -6.64 -16.02
C GLY A 14 -14.82 -5.98 -16.70
N LYS A 15 -14.02 -5.20 -15.96
CA LYS A 15 -12.79 -4.55 -16.44
C LYS A 15 -11.54 -5.36 -16.10
N ASN A 16 -10.48 -5.15 -16.90
CA ASN A 16 -9.17 -5.71 -16.63
C ASN A 16 -8.40 -4.75 -15.71
N VAL A 17 -8.16 -5.16 -14.48
CA VAL A 17 -7.45 -4.38 -13.49
C VAL A 17 -6.03 -4.93 -13.32
N VAL A 18 -5.04 -4.04 -13.22
CA VAL A 18 -3.66 -4.40 -12.94
C VAL A 18 -3.22 -3.80 -11.61
N VAL A 19 -2.30 -4.47 -10.94
CA VAL A 19 -1.76 -4.06 -9.64
C VAL A 19 -0.29 -4.46 -9.58
N GLN A 20 0.51 -3.78 -8.77
CA GLN A 20 1.88 -4.24 -8.52
C GLN A 20 1.87 -5.45 -7.58
N ALA A 21 2.68 -6.46 -7.89
CA ALA A 21 2.89 -7.63 -7.02
C ALA A 21 3.46 -7.21 -5.66
N ALA A 22 3.02 -7.86 -4.59
CA ALA A 22 3.46 -7.62 -3.21
C ALA A 22 3.33 -6.15 -2.78
N SER A 23 2.24 -5.48 -3.16
CA SER A 23 1.92 -4.10 -2.78
C SER A 23 0.74 -4.05 -1.81
N ALA A 24 0.66 -2.98 -1.02
CA ALA A 24 -0.50 -2.73 -0.15
C ALA A 24 -1.82 -2.69 -0.94
N ALA A 25 -1.80 -2.19 -2.19
CA ALA A 25 -2.97 -2.20 -3.07
C ALA A 25 -3.43 -3.62 -3.42
N LEU A 26 -2.50 -4.58 -3.62
CA LEU A 26 -2.85 -5.98 -3.84
C LEU A 26 -3.45 -6.61 -2.57
N ASP A 27 -2.87 -6.31 -1.40
CA ASP A 27 -3.39 -6.79 -0.12
C ASP A 27 -4.80 -6.24 0.15
N ALA A 28 -5.01 -4.95 -0.14
CA ALA A 28 -6.32 -4.32 -0.04
C ALA A 28 -7.37 -4.99 -0.94
N LEU A 29 -7.03 -5.27 -2.21
CA LEU A 29 -7.91 -5.96 -3.15
C LEU A 29 -8.22 -7.40 -2.74
N ASN A 30 -7.29 -8.08 -2.07
CA ASN A 30 -7.47 -9.44 -1.56
C ASN A 30 -8.17 -9.51 -0.20
N SER A 31 -8.45 -8.37 0.44
CA SER A 31 -9.16 -8.34 1.73
C SER A 31 -10.61 -8.79 1.59
N GLU A 32 -11.19 -9.30 2.67
CA GLU A 32 -12.62 -9.68 2.71
C GLU A 32 -13.54 -8.48 2.40
N ASP A 33 -13.16 -7.27 2.82
CA ASP A 33 -13.96 -6.06 2.61
C ASP A 33 -14.06 -5.67 1.13
N ASN A 34 -13.04 -5.98 0.33
CA ASN A 34 -12.99 -5.67 -1.10
C ASN A 34 -13.28 -6.88 -2.00
N LYS A 35 -13.62 -8.02 -1.40
CA LYS A 35 -13.83 -9.27 -2.16
C LYS A 35 -14.91 -9.14 -3.23
N GLU A 36 -16.03 -8.48 -2.95
CA GLU A 36 -17.12 -8.29 -3.92
C GLU A 36 -16.64 -7.44 -5.11
N LEU A 37 -15.90 -6.38 -4.83
CA LEU A 37 -15.30 -5.53 -5.86
C LEU A 37 -14.35 -6.34 -6.73
N THR A 38 -13.40 -7.05 -6.13
CA THR A 38 -12.37 -7.82 -6.84
C THR A 38 -12.96 -8.96 -7.65
N ASP A 39 -13.95 -9.68 -7.11
CA ASP A 39 -14.67 -10.74 -7.82
C ASP A 39 -15.48 -10.20 -9.02
N SER A 40 -15.80 -8.91 -9.06
CA SER A 40 -16.52 -8.28 -10.17
C SER A 40 -15.64 -8.00 -11.39
N PHE A 41 -14.31 -7.96 -11.24
CA PHE A 41 -13.37 -7.69 -12.33
C PHE A 41 -13.40 -8.79 -13.41
N ALA A 42 -13.14 -8.44 -14.65
CA ALA A 42 -12.88 -9.45 -15.69
C ALA A 42 -11.56 -10.18 -15.42
N SER A 43 -10.55 -9.45 -14.95
CA SER A 43 -9.28 -10.00 -14.49
C SER A 43 -8.57 -9.05 -13.52
N LEU A 44 -7.83 -9.62 -12.57
CA LEU A 44 -6.83 -8.92 -11.78
C LEU A 44 -5.45 -9.50 -12.15
N THR A 45 -4.55 -8.66 -12.66
CA THR A 45 -3.23 -9.11 -13.11
C THR A 45 -2.13 -8.39 -12.32
N GLU A 46 -1.25 -9.18 -11.71
CA GLU A 46 -0.08 -8.66 -11.01
C GLU A 46 1.03 -8.29 -12.00
N ASN A 47 1.63 -7.13 -11.81
CA ASN A 47 2.75 -6.63 -12.58
C ASN A 47 3.99 -6.46 -11.68
N PRO A 48 5.21 -6.60 -12.21
CA PRO A 48 6.41 -6.46 -11.41
C PRO A 48 6.67 -5.01 -10.95
N ASP A 49 6.16 -4.03 -11.68
CA ASP A 49 6.35 -2.61 -11.41
C ASP A 49 5.24 -1.76 -12.03
N TYR A 50 5.13 -0.51 -11.57
CA TYR A 50 4.10 0.42 -12.04
C TYR A 50 4.30 0.90 -13.49
N ASN A 51 5.54 0.96 -14.01
CA ASN A 51 5.74 1.34 -15.41
C ASN A 51 5.10 0.30 -16.34
N THR A 52 5.28 -0.99 -16.02
CA THR A 52 4.63 -2.09 -16.74
C THR A 52 3.10 -1.99 -16.63
N ALA A 53 2.57 -1.67 -15.44
CA ALA A 53 1.13 -1.48 -15.24
C ALA A 53 0.58 -0.35 -16.13
N PHE A 54 1.23 0.81 -16.17
CA PHE A 54 0.82 1.92 -17.02
C PHE A 54 0.98 1.62 -18.52
N MET A 55 2.00 0.85 -18.92
CA MET A 55 2.14 0.39 -20.31
C MET A 55 0.96 -0.53 -20.71
N ASN A 56 0.44 -1.34 -19.82
CA ASN A 56 -0.73 -2.16 -20.08
C ASN A 56 -1.98 -1.31 -20.28
N ILE A 57 -2.14 -0.20 -19.53
CA ILE A 57 -3.23 0.75 -19.78
C ILE A 57 -3.05 1.44 -21.15
N ASP A 58 -1.83 1.90 -21.46
CA ASP A 58 -1.55 2.60 -22.72
C ASP A 58 -1.79 1.73 -23.94
N SER A 59 -1.55 0.43 -23.84
CA SER A 59 -1.78 -0.54 -24.92
C SER A 59 -3.23 -1.03 -24.99
N GLY A 60 -4.08 -0.69 -24.01
CA GLY A 60 -5.44 -1.20 -23.89
C GLY A 60 -5.52 -2.64 -23.37
N ALA A 61 -4.43 -3.20 -22.87
CA ALA A 61 -4.42 -4.52 -22.23
C ALA A 61 -5.05 -4.49 -20.84
N ALA A 62 -5.07 -3.32 -20.18
CA ALA A 62 -5.75 -3.08 -18.93
C ALA A 62 -6.60 -1.81 -18.99
N ASP A 63 -7.65 -1.77 -18.21
CA ASP A 63 -8.60 -0.65 -18.10
C ASP A 63 -8.26 0.28 -16.91
N ALA A 64 -7.74 -0.29 -15.82
CA ALA A 64 -7.42 0.43 -14.60
C ALA A 64 -6.19 -0.16 -13.90
N VAL A 65 -5.53 0.65 -13.06
CA VAL A 65 -4.46 0.22 -12.15
C VAL A 65 -4.86 0.56 -10.72
N ALA A 66 -4.74 -0.42 -9.82
CA ALA A 66 -4.82 -0.21 -8.39
C ALA A 66 -3.42 0.15 -7.87
N VAL A 67 -3.32 1.27 -7.19
CA VAL A 67 -2.04 1.85 -6.79
C VAL A 67 -2.21 2.79 -5.61
N ASP A 68 -1.19 2.92 -4.79
CA ASP A 68 -1.10 3.93 -3.75
C ASP A 68 -1.23 5.35 -4.31
N ILE A 69 -1.93 6.23 -3.61
CA ILE A 69 -2.25 7.58 -4.09
C ILE A 69 -0.98 8.44 -4.29
N GLY A 70 0.02 8.31 -3.42
CA GLY A 70 1.29 9.04 -3.56
C GLY A 70 2.05 8.58 -4.79
N VAL A 71 2.09 7.26 -5.03
CA VAL A 71 2.68 6.69 -6.24
C VAL A 71 1.89 7.09 -7.48
N ALA A 72 0.56 7.08 -7.43
CA ALA A 72 -0.28 7.53 -8.54
C ALA A 72 0.04 8.98 -8.93
N LYS A 73 0.03 9.90 -7.97
CA LYS A 73 0.36 11.32 -8.20
C LYS A 73 1.75 11.48 -8.83
N TYR A 74 2.76 10.77 -8.29
CA TYR A 74 4.12 10.79 -8.83
C TYR A 74 4.19 10.27 -10.27
N GLN A 75 3.54 9.15 -10.55
CA GLN A 75 3.51 8.55 -11.88
C GLN A 75 2.77 9.42 -12.91
N LEU A 76 1.67 10.06 -12.51
CA LEU A 76 0.89 10.94 -13.38
C LEU A 76 1.65 12.23 -13.70
N ALA A 77 2.40 12.79 -12.75
CA ALA A 77 3.21 13.99 -12.96
C ALA A 77 4.29 13.83 -14.05
N GLN A 78 4.66 12.58 -14.39
CA GLN A 78 5.66 12.28 -15.42
C GLN A 78 5.03 11.89 -16.76
N ARG A 79 3.71 11.92 -16.86
CA ARG A 79 2.95 11.52 -18.04
C ARG A 79 2.21 12.69 -18.67
N GLU A 80 1.59 12.47 -19.80
CA GLU A 80 0.79 13.48 -20.49
C GLU A 80 -0.37 13.94 -19.61
N GLU A 81 -0.45 15.24 -19.38
CA GLU A 81 -1.48 15.85 -18.57
C GLU A 81 -2.89 15.54 -19.11
N GLY A 82 -3.79 15.16 -18.22
CA GLY A 82 -5.18 14.85 -18.56
C GLY A 82 -5.41 13.50 -19.25
N LYS A 83 -4.36 12.72 -19.50
CA LYS A 83 -4.49 11.37 -20.10
C LYS A 83 -5.10 10.37 -19.14
N TYR A 84 -4.83 10.50 -17.86
CA TYR A 84 -5.32 9.63 -16.81
C TYR A 84 -6.12 10.42 -15.77
N LYS A 85 -6.95 9.73 -15.04
CA LYS A 85 -7.62 10.26 -13.85
C LYS A 85 -7.48 9.29 -12.70
N ILE A 86 -7.55 9.81 -11.49
CA ILE A 86 -7.67 9.05 -10.25
C ILE A 86 -9.14 9.09 -9.88
N LEU A 87 -9.71 7.96 -9.46
CA LEU A 87 -11.08 7.93 -8.95
C LEU A 87 -11.14 8.60 -7.58
N ASP A 88 -12.22 9.31 -7.29
CA ASP A 88 -12.42 9.98 -6.00
C ASP A 88 -12.63 8.98 -4.85
N GLU A 89 -13.16 7.80 -5.18
CA GLU A 89 -13.46 6.74 -4.22
C GLU A 89 -12.23 5.85 -4.03
N PRO A 90 -11.64 5.79 -2.81
CA PRO A 90 -10.50 4.92 -2.54
C PRO A 90 -10.95 3.46 -2.34
N ILE A 91 -10.10 2.50 -2.70
CA ILE A 91 -10.30 1.08 -2.38
C ILE A 91 -10.15 0.87 -0.87
N GLN A 92 -9.18 1.51 -0.26
CA GLN A 92 -8.89 1.47 1.17
C GLN A 92 -8.15 2.74 1.58
N SER A 93 -8.38 3.18 2.82
CA SER A 93 -7.55 4.22 3.46
C SER A 93 -6.44 3.54 4.26
N GLU A 94 -5.24 4.10 4.19
CA GLU A 94 -4.08 3.64 4.95
C GLU A 94 -3.31 4.82 5.54
N GLN A 95 -2.44 4.53 6.50
CA GLN A 95 -1.53 5.51 7.08
C GLN A 95 -0.10 5.00 6.96
N TYR A 96 0.83 5.90 6.65
CA TYR A 96 2.26 5.61 6.69
C TYR A 96 2.82 5.85 8.08
N GLY A 97 3.61 4.92 8.56
CA GLY A 97 4.31 5.02 9.84
C GLY A 97 5.82 4.82 9.69
N ILE A 98 6.56 5.25 10.71
CA ILE A 98 7.99 4.99 10.84
C ILE A 98 8.16 3.80 11.78
N GLY A 99 8.57 2.64 11.24
CA GLY A 99 8.82 1.43 12.02
C GLY A 99 10.16 1.45 12.75
N PHE A 100 10.18 1.01 14.01
CA PHE A 100 11.40 0.85 14.81
C PHE A 100 11.52 -0.60 15.30
N ALA A 101 12.75 -1.06 15.52
CA ALA A 101 12.97 -2.36 16.14
C ALA A 101 12.38 -2.38 17.56
N LYS A 102 11.75 -3.51 17.93
CA LYS A 102 11.20 -3.72 19.29
C LYS A 102 12.28 -3.48 20.35
N GLY A 103 11.95 -2.72 21.39
CA GLY A 103 12.87 -2.31 22.45
C GLY A 103 13.67 -1.03 22.14
N ASN A 104 13.38 -0.34 21.04
CA ASN A 104 14.06 0.89 20.62
C ASN A 104 13.20 2.15 20.84
N GLU A 105 12.45 2.16 21.94
CA GLU A 105 11.49 3.23 22.26
C GLU A 105 12.18 4.60 22.40
N GLU A 106 13.40 4.64 22.97
CA GLU A 106 14.17 5.89 23.11
C GLU A 106 14.46 6.53 21.75
N LEU A 107 14.83 5.71 20.74
CA LEU A 107 15.05 6.21 19.40
C LEU A 107 13.74 6.66 18.74
N ARG A 108 12.67 5.87 18.89
CA ARG A 108 11.32 6.23 18.40
C ARG A 108 10.90 7.59 18.95
N ASP A 109 10.96 7.77 20.26
CA ASP A 109 10.52 8.99 20.94
C ASP A 109 11.38 10.19 20.53
N THR A 110 12.69 9.99 20.38
CA THR A 110 13.60 11.02 19.88
C THR A 110 13.26 11.45 18.46
N VAL A 111 13.07 10.49 17.55
CA VAL A 111 12.71 10.78 16.16
C VAL A 111 11.34 11.46 16.09
N TRP A 112 10.35 10.95 16.85
CA TRP A 112 9.01 11.53 16.88
C TRP A 112 9.03 12.98 17.37
N ALA A 113 9.76 13.27 18.45
CA ALA A 113 9.90 14.63 18.96
C ALA A 113 10.50 15.60 17.92
N GLU A 114 11.48 15.17 17.14
CA GLU A 114 12.05 16.03 16.08
C GLU A 114 11.10 16.16 14.87
N VAL A 115 10.33 15.12 14.53
CA VAL A 115 9.29 15.20 13.49
C VAL A 115 8.23 16.22 13.89
N MET A 116 7.71 16.15 15.13
CA MET A 116 6.71 17.09 15.61
C MET A 116 7.23 18.52 15.69
N LYS A 117 8.49 18.71 16.05
CA LYS A 117 9.13 20.03 16.03
C LYS A 117 9.19 20.62 14.61
N LEU A 118 9.57 19.80 13.61
CA LEU A 118 9.59 20.24 12.21
C LEU A 118 8.16 20.53 11.69
N TYR A 119 7.17 19.81 12.18
CA TYR A 119 5.77 20.09 11.90
C TYR A 119 5.33 21.42 12.49
N ASP A 120 5.61 21.68 13.77
CA ASP A 120 5.30 22.95 14.44
C ASP A 120 6.01 24.15 13.79
N GLU A 121 7.19 23.95 13.23
CA GLU A 121 7.95 24.96 12.48
C GLU A 121 7.43 25.18 11.06
N GLY A 122 6.46 24.34 10.59
CA GLY A 122 5.88 24.38 9.25
C GLY A 122 6.82 23.89 8.14
N GLU A 123 7.89 23.17 8.50
CA GLU A 123 8.82 22.62 7.51
C GLU A 123 8.22 21.38 6.82
N ILE A 124 7.44 20.58 7.56
CA ILE A 124 6.73 19.40 7.00
C ILE A 124 5.67 19.86 5.99
N ASP A 125 4.91 20.91 6.30
CA ASP A 125 3.91 21.47 5.39
C ASP A 125 4.55 21.93 4.07
N LYS A 126 5.67 22.64 4.15
CA LYS A 126 6.40 23.08 2.95
C LYS A 126 6.89 21.92 2.09
N LEU A 127 7.38 20.85 2.73
CA LEU A 127 7.79 19.63 2.02
C LEU A 127 6.58 18.95 1.39
N ALA A 128 5.48 18.81 2.11
CA ALA A 128 4.25 18.20 1.60
C ALA A 128 3.70 18.98 0.39
N GLU A 129 3.72 20.30 0.42
CA GLU A 129 3.38 21.15 -0.74
C GLU A 129 4.33 20.93 -1.91
N GLN A 130 5.65 20.89 -1.64
CA GLN A 130 6.67 20.67 -2.69
C GLN A 130 6.49 19.33 -3.41
N TYR A 131 6.08 18.29 -2.69
CA TYR A 131 5.87 16.95 -3.25
C TYR A 131 4.41 16.70 -3.70
N GLY A 132 3.51 17.69 -3.54
CA GLY A 132 2.11 17.58 -3.95
C GLY A 132 1.30 16.59 -3.13
N VAL A 133 1.63 16.43 -1.84
CA VAL A 133 0.99 15.50 -0.89
C VAL A 133 0.47 16.22 0.36
N ALA A 134 0.27 17.52 0.30
CA ALA A 134 -0.21 18.33 1.43
C ALA A 134 -1.61 17.88 1.92
N ASP A 135 -2.45 17.42 1.01
CA ASP A 135 -3.78 16.87 1.29
C ASP A 135 -3.77 15.46 1.93
N MET A 136 -2.59 14.87 2.07
CA MET A 136 -2.39 13.53 2.66
C MET A 136 -1.72 13.62 4.04
N LEU A 137 -1.36 14.81 4.49
CA LEU A 137 -0.70 14.99 5.78
C LEU A 137 -1.70 14.81 6.91
N CYS A 138 -1.45 13.85 7.81
CA CYS A 138 -2.29 13.53 8.97
C CYS A 138 -1.60 13.78 10.31
N LEU A 139 -0.45 14.47 10.33
CA LEU A 139 0.24 14.84 11.58
C LEU A 139 -0.60 15.85 12.35
N GLY A 140 -0.78 15.60 13.66
CA GLY A 140 -1.57 16.46 14.53
C GLY A 140 -3.07 16.16 14.55
N ASP A 141 -3.58 15.23 13.75
CA ASP A 141 -4.95 14.76 13.83
C ASP A 141 -5.13 13.84 15.05
N GLU A 142 -6.10 14.14 15.93
CA GLU A 142 -6.36 13.37 17.15
C GLU A 142 -6.76 11.90 16.88
N GLU A 143 -7.13 11.56 15.65
CA GLU A 143 -7.44 10.18 15.24
C GLU A 143 -6.19 9.38 14.86
N ALA A 144 -5.13 10.02 14.39
CA ALA A 144 -3.86 9.37 14.06
C ALA A 144 -3.15 8.81 15.31
N ASP A 145 -3.32 9.49 16.45
CA ASP A 145 -2.71 9.11 17.74
C ASP A 145 -3.39 7.90 18.42
N LYS A 146 -4.60 7.52 17.99
CA LYS A 146 -5.36 6.40 18.60
C LYS A 146 -5.05 5.03 17.99
N THR A 147 -4.32 4.96 16.89
CA THR A 147 -3.96 3.69 16.24
C THR A 147 -2.75 3.00 16.85
N GLU A 148 -2.00 3.68 17.74
CA GLU A 148 -0.84 3.07 18.41
C GLU A 148 -1.21 2.01 19.48
N GLU A 149 -2.47 2.00 19.98
CA GLU A 149 -2.90 1.10 21.06
C GLU A 149 -3.45 -0.26 20.57
N SER A 150 -3.62 -0.47 19.27
CA SER A 150 -4.26 -1.69 18.73
C SER A 150 -3.34 -2.72 18.08
N THR A 151 -2.03 -2.46 17.96
CA THR A 151 -1.08 -3.38 17.30
C THR A 151 -0.41 -4.39 18.23
N ASP A 152 -0.69 -4.35 19.54
CA ASP A 152 -0.09 -5.30 20.51
C ASP A 152 -0.88 -6.62 20.66
N ALA A 153 -1.92 -6.84 19.88
CA ALA A 153 -2.79 -8.03 19.99
C ALA A 153 -2.56 -9.13 18.92
N ALA A 154 -1.61 -8.96 17.99
CA ALA A 154 -1.44 -9.88 16.86
C ALA A 154 -0.22 -10.84 16.96
N GLU A 155 0.52 -10.87 18.07
CA GLU A 155 1.77 -11.67 18.19
C GLU A 155 1.69 -12.93 19.09
N GLU A 156 0.54 -13.55 19.32
CA GLU A 156 0.48 -14.79 20.12
C GLU A 156 0.33 -16.11 19.32
N ASN A 157 0.61 -16.17 18.02
CA ASN A 157 0.48 -17.43 17.26
C ASN A 157 1.63 -17.75 16.29
N ALA A 158 2.88 -17.51 16.68
CA ALA A 158 4.02 -17.98 15.88
C ALA A 158 5.14 -18.55 16.75
N ASP A 159 4.83 -19.55 17.60
CA ASP A 159 5.85 -20.40 18.19
C ASP A 159 5.28 -21.81 18.44
N SER A 160 5.24 -22.62 17.41
CA SER A 160 5.20 -24.09 17.50
C SER A 160 5.66 -24.69 16.18
N ASP A 161 6.97 -24.75 15.96
CA ASP A 161 7.51 -25.80 15.10
C ASP A 161 8.71 -26.44 15.80
N GLU A 162 8.39 -27.56 16.40
CA GLU A 162 9.25 -28.43 17.18
C GLU A 162 10.19 -29.20 16.24
N ALA A 163 11.47 -29.09 16.53
CA ALA A 163 12.53 -29.87 15.90
C ALA A 163 12.26 -31.37 15.95
N ALA A 164 12.11 -31.99 14.81
CA ALA A 164 12.18 -33.45 14.70
C ALA A 164 13.62 -33.89 14.47
N ASP A 165 14.10 -34.54 15.49
CA ASP A 165 15.31 -35.31 15.71
C ASP A 165 15.66 -36.24 14.54
N ALA A 166 16.87 -36.13 14.04
CA ALA A 166 17.46 -37.05 13.10
C ALA A 166 18.23 -38.10 13.90
N ASP A 167 17.62 -39.26 14.09
CA ASP A 167 18.34 -40.43 14.61
C ASP A 167 18.96 -41.27 13.47
N THR A 168 20.20 -41.57 13.73
CA THR A 168 21.16 -42.35 13.01
C THR A 168 20.70 -43.83 12.82
N ALA A 169 21.06 -44.41 11.67
CA ALA A 169 21.40 -45.82 11.60
C ALA A 169 22.50 -46.06 10.56
N GLU A 170 23.66 -46.34 11.05
CA GLU A 170 24.70 -47.15 10.38
C GLU A 170 24.14 -48.54 10.13
N ASP A 171 24.44 -49.18 9.02
CA ASP A 171 25.04 -50.52 9.00
C ASP A 171 25.31 -51.06 7.57
N GLU A 172 26.54 -51.37 7.36
CA GLU A 172 27.25 -52.51 6.78
C GLU A 172 26.82 -53.15 5.44
N ALA A 173 27.84 -53.22 4.63
CA ALA A 173 28.44 -54.37 3.92
C ALA A 173 27.62 -55.13 2.82
N GLU A 174 28.07 -55.15 1.63
CA GLU A 174 28.90 -56.12 0.89
C GLU A 174 29.13 -55.70 -0.57
#